data_3ac56d7c25866a5aa364f980ecccb1ea
#
_entry.id   3ac56d7c25866a5aa364f980ecccb1ea
#
_cell.length_a   1.000
_cell.length_b   1.000
_cell.length_c   1.000
_cell.angle_alpha   90.00
_cell.angle_beta   90.00
_cell.angle_gamma   90.00
#
_symmetry.space_group_name_H-M   'P 1'
#
loop_
_entity.id
_entity.type
_entity.pdbx_description
1 polymer ?
#
loop_
_entity_poly.entity_id
_entity_poly.type
_entity_poly.pdbx_seq_one_letter_code
_entity_poly.pdbx_strand_id
1 'polypeptide(L)'
;MLKEVLQEKLDVTEIDKLSSSFDIIGSIAIIKIPETLSSKKTLIADTLIEEIKSVKTVFSQVSSIEGDYRLRKLEFLSGENTPITIYKEHGCTFKVDVINTYFSPRLSTERLRISDLISPNEVIVNMFGGVGTFSIIIARNNRSSKIYSIDSNPIAYELCKENTEINKLTNNVFPILGDAKEIIPKNLRGIATRVLMPLPEKAKEFVDSGVNSLVNSKGIVHYFAHVGAENKKNAIQSAILDTTASFGDFNHIIRNIRVVREVGPRFYQIVSDVELI
;
A
#
# COMPACT_ATOMS: atom_id res chain seq x y z
N MET A 1 0.73 -23.96 4.08
CA MET A 1 1.72 -23.43 5.06
C MET A 1 1.11 -23.24 6.45
N LEU A 2 0.25 -22.24 6.78
CA LEU A 2 -0.25 -22.09 8.16
C LEU A 2 -1.04 -23.31 8.66
N LYS A 3 -1.99 -23.80 7.86
CA LYS A 3 -2.80 -24.98 8.22
C LYS A 3 -1.96 -26.25 8.37
N GLU A 4 -0.95 -26.44 7.54
CA GLU A 4 -0.01 -27.60 7.60
C GLU A 4 0.81 -27.57 8.89
N VAL A 5 1.33 -26.42 9.26
CA VAL A 5 2.14 -26.21 10.47
C VAL A 5 1.34 -26.47 11.76
N LEU A 6 0.03 -26.24 11.72
CA LEU A 6 -0.86 -26.39 12.88
C LEU A 6 -1.57 -27.75 12.94
N GLN A 7 -1.38 -28.65 11.95
CA GLN A 7 -2.09 -29.94 11.87
C GLN A 7 -1.85 -30.85 13.07
N GLU A 8 -0.71 -30.75 13.72
CA GLU A 8 -0.38 -31.56 14.89
C GLU A 8 -0.85 -30.93 16.21
N LYS A 9 -1.25 -29.64 16.19
CA LYS A 9 -1.58 -28.85 17.39
C LYS A 9 -3.05 -28.45 17.48
N LEU A 10 -3.81 -28.57 16.39
CA LEU A 10 -5.24 -28.23 16.30
C LEU A 10 -5.99 -29.41 15.67
N ASP A 11 -7.25 -29.57 16.04
CA ASP A 11 -8.11 -30.55 15.36
C ASP A 11 -8.56 -30.06 13.96
N VAL A 12 -9.08 -30.99 13.15
CA VAL A 12 -9.47 -30.70 11.76
C VAL A 12 -10.53 -29.60 11.69
N THR A 13 -11.48 -29.57 12.64
CA THR A 13 -12.56 -28.59 12.67
C THR A 13 -12.06 -27.20 13.07
N GLU A 14 -11.01 -27.11 13.86
CA GLU A 14 -10.32 -25.89 14.25
C GLU A 14 -9.48 -25.33 13.07
N ILE A 15 -8.76 -26.20 12.38
CA ILE A 15 -7.94 -25.84 11.20
C ILE A 15 -8.80 -25.29 10.07
N ASP A 16 -9.99 -25.86 9.84
CA ASP A 16 -10.90 -25.40 8.79
C ASP A 16 -11.43 -23.98 9.03
N LYS A 17 -11.52 -23.55 10.28
CA LYS A 17 -11.93 -22.20 10.67
C LYS A 17 -10.82 -21.16 10.48
N LEU A 18 -9.55 -21.57 10.45
CA LEU A 18 -8.45 -20.65 10.25
C LEU A 18 -8.38 -20.12 8.81
N SER A 19 -8.17 -18.81 8.68
CA SER A 19 -7.77 -18.22 7.39
C SER A 19 -6.41 -18.78 7.00
N SER A 20 -6.30 -19.29 5.77
CA SER A 20 -5.03 -19.79 5.22
C SER A 20 -4.02 -18.67 4.90
N SER A 21 -4.48 -17.41 4.87
CA SER A 21 -3.67 -16.25 4.50
C SER A 21 -3.35 -15.38 5.70
N PHE A 22 -2.07 -15.03 5.85
CA PHE A 22 -1.56 -14.05 6.79
C PHE A 22 -0.45 -13.23 6.11
N ASP A 23 -0.15 -12.06 6.65
CA ASP A 23 0.91 -11.20 6.14
C ASP A 23 2.18 -11.38 6.97
N ILE A 24 3.34 -11.53 6.32
CA ILE A 24 4.65 -11.41 6.97
C ILE A 24 5.29 -10.11 6.48
N ILE A 25 5.61 -9.22 7.41
CA ILE A 25 6.27 -7.95 7.16
C ILE A 25 7.59 -7.97 7.94
N GLY A 26 8.70 -8.21 7.25
CA GLY A 26 10.00 -8.41 7.89
C GLY A 26 9.98 -9.58 8.88
N SER A 27 10.14 -9.29 10.16
CA SER A 27 10.08 -10.28 11.25
C SER A 27 8.72 -10.36 11.95
N ILE A 28 7.70 -9.66 11.47
CA ILE A 28 6.37 -9.61 12.09
C ILE A 28 5.36 -10.38 11.24
N ALA A 29 4.65 -11.33 11.84
CA ALA A 29 3.48 -11.99 11.25
C ALA A 29 2.19 -11.34 11.77
N ILE A 30 1.26 -11.06 10.86
CA ILE A 30 -0.08 -10.52 11.18
C ILE A 30 -1.12 -11.50 10.70
N ILE A 31 -1.85 -12.09 11.63
CA ILE A 31 -2.84 -13.15 11.39
C ILE A 31 -4.23 -12.70 11.81
N LYS A 32 -5.27 -13.27 11.18
CA LYS A 32 -6.66 -13.17 11.66
C LYS A 32 -7.04 -14.49 12.33
N ILE A 33 -7.39 -14.42 13.61
CA ILE A 33 -7.84 -15.57 14.38
C ILE A 33 -9.34 -15.40 14.65
N PRO A 34 -10.19 -16.37 14.25
CA PRO A 34 -11.62 -16.35 14.55
C PRO A 34 -11.88 -16.37 16.06
N GLU A 35 -12.99 -15.76 16.50
CA GLU A 35 -13.41 -15.74 17.91
C GLU A 35 -13.48 -17.15 18.52
N THR A 36 -13.92 -18.13 17.74
CA THR A 36 -14.02 -19.55 18.15
C THR A 36 -12.68 -20.19 18.50
N LEU A 37 -11.54 -19.55 18.13
CA LEU A 37 -10.19 -20.01 18.44
C LEU A 37 -9.46 -19.04 19.39
N SER A 38 -10.17 -18.15 20.07
CA SER A 38 -9.57 -17.15 20.95
C SER A 38 -8.75 -17.77 22.10
N SER A 39 -9.17 -18.91 22.63
CA SER A 39 -8.41 -19.66 23.67
C SER A 39 -7.08 -20.28 23.14
N LYS A 40 -6.92 -20.37 21.83
CA LYS A 40 -5.75 -20.95 21.16
C LYS A 40 -4.81 -19.90 20.53
N LYS A 41 -5.08 -18.61 20.72
CA LYS A 41 -4.30 -17.51 20.11
C LYS A 41 -2.80 -17.64 20.36
N THR A 42 -2.39 -17.85 21.61
CA THR A 42 -0.98 -17.99 22.00
C THR A 42 -0.35 -19.21 21.37
N LEU A 43 -1.02 -20.39 21.44
CA LEU A 43 -0.53 -21.61 20.80
C LEU A 43 -0.28 -21.43 19.30
N ILE A 44 -1.21 -20.78 18.58
CA ILE A 44 -1.09 -20.51 17.16
C ILE A 44 0.11 -19.56 16.89
N ALA A 45 0.26 -18.53 17.71
CA ALA A 45 1.34 -17.55 17.57
C ALA A 45 2.71 -18.17 17.86
N ASP A 46 2.86 -18.95 18.93
CA ASP A 46 4.11 -19.61 19.29
C ASP A 46 4.53 -20.60 18.20
N THR A 47 3.56 -21.35 17.66
CA THR A 47 3.83 -22.27 16.55
C THR A 47 4.34 -21.52 15.30
N LEU A 48 3.79 -20.35 14.98
CA LEU A 48 4.32 -19.54 13.87
C LEU A 48 5.77 -19.09 14.08
N ILE A 49 6.14 -18.73 15.32
CA ILE A 49 7.52 -18.33 15.67
C ILE A 49 8.47 -19.55 15.57
N GLU A 50 8.04 -20.71 16.07
CA GLU A 50 8.83 -21.94 16.02
C GLU A 50 9.13 -22.38 14.58
N GLU A 51 8.11 -22.36 13.73
CA GLU A 51 8.18 -22.95 12.39
C GLU A 51 8.70 -21.96 11.31
N ILE A 52 8.50 -20.65 11.50
CA ILE A 52 8.93 -19.66 10.53
C ILE A 52 10.10 -18.87 11.11
N LYS A 53 11.33 -19.33 10.86
CA LYS A 53 12.57 -18.76 11.41
C LYS A 53 12.73 -17.24 11.28
N SER A 54 12.09 -16.63 10.26
CA SER A 54 12.12 -15.18 10.05
C SER A 54 11.14 -14.42 10.95
N VAL A 55 10.13 -15.11 11.52
CA VAL A 55 9.12 -14.48 12.38
C VAL A 55 9.61 -14.46 13.82
N LYS A 56 9.59 -13.26 14.42
CA LYS A 56 9.96 -13.02 15.81
C LYS A 56 8.83 -12.44 16.63
N THR A 57 7.80 -11.92 15.98
CA THR A 57 6.65 -11.27 16.60
C THR A 57 5.38 -11.68 15.86
N VAL A 58 4.32 -11.98 16.60
CA VAL A 58 3.00 -12.28 16.04
C VAL A 58 1.96 -11.35 16.62
N PHE A 59 1.23 -10.68 15.73
CA PHE A 59 0.04 -9.90 16.05
C PHE A 59 -1.22 -10.53 15.46
N SER A 60 -2.34 -10.41 16.19
CA SER A 60 -3.67 -10.69 15.64
C SER A 60 -4.30 -9.39 15.14
N GLN A 61 -4.82 -9.40 13.93
CA GLN A 61 -5.65 -8.30 13.45
C GLN A 61 -7.06 -8.44 14.01
N VAL A 62 -7.47 -7.50 14.89
CA VAL A 62 -8.75 -7.52 15.59
C VAL A 62 -9.78 -6.53 15.04
N SER A 63 -9.40 -5.65 14.09
CA SER A 63 -10.34 -4.78 13.37
C SER A 63 -10.10 -4.83 11.86
N SER A 64 -11.07 -4.31 11.09
CA SER A 64 -10.83 -3.87 9.71
C SER A 64 -9.82 -2.71 9.69
N ILE A 65 -9.42 -2.32 8.47
CA ILE A 65 -8.62 -1.10 8.26
C ILE A 65 -9.58 0.09 8.42
N GLU A 66 -9.24 1.04 9.29
CA GLU A 66 -10.12 2.15 9.68
C GLU A 66 -9.37 3.49 9.75
N GLY A 67 -10.15 4.58 9.69
CA GLY A 67 -9.67 5.94 9.85
C GLY A 67 -8.86 6.48 8.66
N ASP A 68 -8.49 7.75 8.76
CA ASP A 68 -7.80 8.47 7.68
C ASP A 68 -6.40 7.91 7.36
N TYR A 69 -5.71 7.35 8.34
CA TYR A 69 -4.40 6.74 8.19
C TYR A 69 -4.45 5.25 7.82
N ARG A 70 -5.67 4.67 7.64
CA ARG A 70 -5.86 3.25 7.28
C ARG A 70 -5.21 2.29 8.25
N LEU A 71 -5.29 2.55 9.52
CA LEU A 71 -4.71 1.71 10.55
C LEU A 71 -5.62 0.51 10.86
N ARG A 72 -5.00 -0.57 11.30
CA ARG A 72 -5.67 -1.75 11.83
C ARG A 72 -5.33 -1.91 13.30
N LYS A 73 -6.31 -2.26 14.12
CA LYS A 73 -6.03 -2.61 15.51
C LYS A 73 -5.36 -3.98 15.54
N LEU A 74 -4.18 -4.02 16.13
CA LEU A 74 -3.39 -5.21 16.31
C LEU A 74 -3.28 -5.56 17.79
N GLU A 75 -3.53 -6.82 18.14
CA GLU A 75 -3.32 -7.41 19.47
C GLU A 75 -2.02 -8.19 19.42
N PHE A 76 -1.09 -7.89 20.33
CA PHE A 76 0.14 -8.68 20.50
C PHE A 76 -0.20 -10.07 21.02
N LEU A 77 0.35 -11.12 20.41
CA LEU A 77 0.11 -12.50 20.81
C LEU A 77 1.34 -13.18 21.39
N SER A 78 2.50 -13.07 20.72
CA SER A 78 3.72 -13.74 21.16
C SER A 78 4.99 -13.17 20.52
N GLY A 79 6.14 -13.42 21.13
CA GLY A 79 7.47 -13.06 20.65
C GLY A 79 8.00 -11.74 21.20
N GLU A 80 8.79 -11.03 20.39
CA GLU A 80 9.32 -9.70 20.72
C GLU A 80 8.18 -8.67 20.60
N ASN A 81 7.80 -8.01 21.71
CA ASN A 81 6.70 -7.03 21.67
C ASN A 81 7.15 -5.69 21.03
N THR A 82 7.43 -5.73 19.72
CA THR A 82 7.78 -4.57 18.92
C THR A 82 6.92 -4.48 17.66
N PRO A 83 6.34 -3.30 17.35
CA PRO A 83 5.62 -3.08 16.11
C PRO A 83 6.54 -2.69 14.94
N ILE A 84 7.83 -2.48 15.21
CA ILE A 84 8.78 -2.00 14.22
C ILE A 84 9.58 -3.17 13.64
N THR A 85 9.67 -3.20 12.31
CA THR A 85 10.44 -4.22 11.60
C THR A 85 11.16 -3.65 10.38
N ILE A 86 12.12 -4.41 9.86
CA ILE A 86 12.80 -4.12 8.60
C ILE A 86 12.24 -5.04 7.52
N TYR A 87 11.69 -4.44 6.49
CA TYR A 87 11.17 -5.14 5.32
C TYR A 87 12.04 -4.86 4.10
N LYS A 88 12.24 -5.87 3.25
CA LYS A 88 13.05 -5.74 2.03
C LYS A 88 12.26 -6.16 0.81
N GLU A 89 12.25 -5.32 -0.23
CA GLU A 89 11.69 -5.65 -1.55
C GLU A 89 12.39 -4.84 -2.65
N HIS A 90 12.49 -5.41 -3.86
CA HIS A 90 13.06 -4.77 -5.05
C HIS A 90 14.40 -4.07 -4.78
N GLY A 91 15.27 -4.68 -3.96
CA GLY A 91 16.57 -4.15 -3.58
C GLY A 91 16.54 -2.94 -2.65
N CYS A 92 15.36 -2.55 -2.14
CA CYS A 92 15.19 -1.50 -1.15
C CYS A 92 14.96 -2.09 0.25
N THR A 93 15.30 -1.30 1.27
CA THR A 93 15.11 -1.63 2.69
C THR A 93 14.16 -0.61 3.31
N PHE A 94 13.15 -1.09 4.03
CA PHE A 94 12.14 -0.26 4.66
C PHE A 94 12.01 -0.57 6.14
N LYS A 95 12.13 0.43 7.00
CA LYS A 95 11.67 0.40 8.37
C LYS A 95 10.16 0.65 8.37
N VAL A 96 9.41 -0.22 9.01
CA VAL A 96 7.94 -0.18 9.03
C VAL A 96 7.44 -0.31 10.47
N ASP A 97 6.52 0.56 10.87
CA ASP A 97 5.71 0.42 12.07
C ASP A 97 4.34 -0.13 11.67
N VAL A 98 4.08 -1.40 11.97
CA VAL A 98 2.87 -2.10 11.51
C VAL A 98 1.60 -1.67 12.25
N ILE A 99 1.73 -0.99 13.40
CA ILE A 99 0.60 -0.45 14.18
C ILE A 99 0.23 0.96 13.72
N ASN A 100 1.25 1.83 13.57
CA ASN A 100 1.01 3.26 13.36
C ASN A 100 1.08 3.69 11.90
N THR A 101 1.41 2.78 10.97
CA THR A 101 1.41 3.08 9.54
C THR A 101 0.70 2.01 8.72
N TYR A 102 0.14 2.43 7.59
CA TYR A 102 -0.38 1.47 6.62
C TYR A 102 0.77 0.88 5.81
N PHE A 103 0.85 -0.44 5.79
CA PHE A 103 1.76 -1.16 4.93
C PHE A 103 1.09 -2.44 4.39
N SER A 104 1.33 -2.77 3.12
CA SER A 104 0.85 -4.02 2.51
C SER A 104 1.93 -4.63 1.61
N PRO A 105 2.46 -5.82 1.95
CA PRO A 105 3.41 -6.54 1.09
C PRO A 105 2.77 -6.98 -0.23
N ARG A 106 1.44 -7.10 -0.27
CA ARG A 106 0.68 -7.55 -1.46
C ARG A 106 0.69 -6.55 -2.62
N LEU A 107 1.18 -5.32 -2.42
CA LEU A 107 1.34 -4.31 -3.46
C LEU A 107 2.73 -4.34 -4.13
N SER A 108 3.60 -5.25 -3.75
CA SER A 108 4.99 -5.34 -4.24
C SER A 108 5.08 -5.38 -5.76
N THR A 109 4.30 -6.26 -6.41
CA THR A 109 4.26 -6.36 -7.88
C THR A 109 3.81 -5.07 -8.54
N GLU A 110 2.84 -4.37 -7.94
CA GLU A 110 2.31 -3.12 -8.50
C GLU A 110 3.32 -1.96 -8.34
N ARG A 111 4.06 -1.93 -7.23
CA ARG A 111 5.15 -0.97 -7.03
C ARG A 111 6.24 -1.11 -8.08
N LEU A 112 6.65 -2.36 -8.38
CA LEU A 112 7.63 -2.62 -9.44
C LEU A 112 7.09 -2.23 -10.81
N ARG A 113 5.86 -2.64 -11.16
CA ARG A 113 5.23 -2.30 -12.44
C ARG A 113 5.21 -0.80 -12.70
N ILE A 114 4.77 0.00 -11.72
CA ILE A 114 4.75 1.46 -11.88
C ILE A 114 6.17 2.00 -12.03
N SER A 115 7.12 1.49 -11.24
CA SER A 115 8.53 1.89 -11.35
C SER A 115 9.10 1.66 -12.75
N ASP A 116 8.71 0.56 -13.41
CA ASP A 116 9.16 0.21 -14.76
C ASP A 116 8.54 1.10 -15.87
N LEU A 117 7.45 1.82 -15.55
CA LEU A 117 6.80 2.78 -16.47
C LEU A 117 7.39 4.19 -16.41
N ILE A 118 8.32 4.46 -15.49
CA ILE A 118 8.90 5.79 -15.31
C ILE A 118 10.00 6.04 -16.33
N SER A 119 9.87 7.15 -17.05
CA SER A 119 10.90 7.63 -17.96
C SER A 119 11.98 8.45 -17.23
N PRO A 120 13.18 8.59 -17.80
CA PRO A 120 14.21 9.45 -17.22
C PRO A 120 13.74 10.91 -17.02
N ASN A 121 14.19 11.54 -15.93
CA ASN A 121 13.93 12.95 -15.59
C ASN A 121 12.45 13.29 -15.29
N GLU A 122 11.60 12.31 -15.03
CA GLU A 122 10.23 12.59 -14.58
C GLU A 122 10.20 13.25 -13.19
N VAL A 123 9.25 14.17 -13.02
CA VAL A 123 8.88 14.74 -11.74
C VAL A 123 7.56 14.09 -11.32
N ILE A 124 7.59 13.43 -10.17
CA ILE A 124 6.49 12.57 -9.71
C ILE A 124 5.95 13.10 -8.39
N VAL A 125 4.63 13.22 -8.28
CA VAL A 125 3.94 13.49 -7.03
C VAL A 125 3.23 12.22 -6.58
N ASN A 126 3.68 11.64 -5.45
CA ASN A 126 2.97 10.57 -4.76
C ASN A 126 2.14 11.20 -3.64
N MET A 127 0.82 11.24 -3.83
CA MET A 127 -0.11 11.94 -2.94
C MET A 127 -0.35 11.23 -1.62
N PHE A 128 -0.01 9.94 -1.53
CA PHE A 128 -0.22 9.09 -0.34
C PHE A 128 1.00 8.19 -0.16
N GLY A 129 2.09 8.80 0.31
CA GLY A 129 3.42 8.21 0.30
C GLY A 129 3.62 7.05 1.27
N GLY A 130 2.88 7.04 2.39
CA GLY A 130 3.11 6.09 3.46
C GLY A 130 4.56 6.13 3.94
N VAL A 131 5.12 4.99 4.21
CA VAL A 131 6.54 4.84 4.60
C VAL A 131 7.51 4.96 3.40
N GLY A 132 7.04 5.46 2.25
CA GLY A 132 7.86 5.76 1.08
C GLY A 132 8.02 4.64 0.06
N THR A 133 7.24 3.56 0.12
CA THR A 133 7.51 2.35 -0.68
C THR A 133 7.48 2.59 -2.20
N PHE A 134 6.44 3.21 -2.76
CA PHE A 134 6.41 3.56 -4.18
C PHE A 134 7.53 4.52 -4.53
N SER A 135 7.67 5.60 -3.77
CA SER A 135 8.63 6.68 -4.03
C SER A 135 10.07 6.19 -4.06
N ILE A 136 10.46 5.36 -3.10
CA ILE A 136 11.83 4.84 -2.95
C ILE A 136 12.15 3.81 -4.03
N ILE A 137 11.22 2.89 -4.35
CA ILE A 137 11.43 1.89 -5.42
C ILE A 137 11.57 2.59 -6.78
N ILE A 138 10.71 3.57 -7.07
CA ILE A 138 10.81 4.39 -8.28
C ILE A 138 12.16 5.09 -8.34
N ALA A 139 12.56 5.81 -7.29
CA ALA A 139 13.80 6.54 -7.25
C ALA A 139 15.04 5.65 -7.36
N ARG A 140 14.98 4.42 -6.82
CA ARG A 140 16.07 3.45 -6.95
C ARG A 140 16.31 3.04 -8.40
N ASN A 141 15.23 2.78 -9.14
CA ASN A 141 15.29 2.32 -10.52
C ASN A 141 15.49 3.49 -11.51
N ASN A 142 15.11 4.72 -11.12
CA ASN A 142 15.12 5.92 -11.96
C ASN A 142 15.80 7.08 -11.23
N ARG A 143 17.14 7.03 -11.17
CA ARG A 143 17.97 7.99 -10.42
C ARG A 143 17.95 9.42 -10.94
N SER A 144 17.45 9.67 -12.15
CA SER A 144 17.28 11.02 -12.70
C SER A 144 15.93 11.65 -12.32
N SER A 145 14.99 10.88 -11.78
CA SER A 145 13.65 11.37 -11.42
C SER A 145 13.63 11.99 -10.03
N LYS A 146 12.69 12.92 -9.81
CA LYS A 146 12.39 13.55 -8.52
C LYS A 146 11.00 13.16 -8.07
N ILE A 147 10.87 12.68 -6.83
CA ILE A 147 9.62 12.19 -6.28
C ILE A 147 9.25 12.98 -5.02
N TYR A 148 8.17 13.74 -5.06
CA TYR A 148 7.56 14.38 -3.91
C TYR A 148 6.57 13.41 -3.28
N SER A 149 6.83 12.98 -2.04
CA SER A 149 6.08 11.94 -1.34
C SER A 149 5.31 12.56 -0.19
N ILE A 150 4.02 12.82 -0.40
CA ILE A 150 3.14 13.48 0.57
C ILE A 150 2.48 12.40 1.44
N ASP A 151 2.42 12.62 2.74
CA ASP A 151 1.57 11.84 3.64
C ASP A 151 1.09 12.70 4.81
N SER A 152 -0.16 12.53 5.20
CA SER A 152 -0.75 13.26 6.34
C SER A 152 -0.46 12.61 7.69
N ASN A 153 -0.03 11.34 7.72
CA ASN A 153 0.37 10.64 8.92
C ASN A 153 1.81 11.03 9.32
N PRO A 154 2.04 11.71 10.45
CA PRO A 154 3.38 12.16 10.84
C PRO A 154 4.35 11.00 11.07
N ILE A 155 3.88 9.84 11.53
CA ILE A 155 4.73 8.66 11.75
C ILE A 155 5.16 8.06 10.40
N ALA A 156 4.25 7.99 9.43
CA ALA A 156 4.58 7.53 8.07
C ALA A 156 5.57 8.48 7.40
N TYR A 157 5.38 9.79 7.53
CA TYR A 157 6.30 10.80 7.04
C TYR A 157 7.72 10.64 7.61
N GLU A 158 7.88 10.51 8.94
CA GLU A 158 9.20 10.32 9.56
C GLU A 158 9.84 9.01 9.09
N LEU A 159 9.07 7.92 9.00
CA LEU A 159 9.57 6.67 8.45
C LEU A 159 9.95 6.79 6.96
N CYS A 160 9.22 7.58 6.17
CA CYS A 160 9.59 7.86 4.78
C CYS A 160 10.94 8.57 4.69
N LYS A 161 11.23 9.54 5.57
CA LYS A 161 12.54 10.20 5.67
C LYS A 161 13.65 9.20 6.00
N GLU A 162 13.48 8.45 7.09
CA GLU A 162 14.46 7.43 7.49
C GLU A 162 14.70 6.41 6.37
N ASN A 163 13.64 5.94 5.71
CA ASN A 163 13.74 4.99 4.61
C ASN A 163 14.44 5.57 3.38
N THR A 164 14.24 6.86 3.11
CA THR A 164 14.94 7.58 2.05
C THR A 164 16.46 7.63 2.32
N GLU A 165 16.86 7.88 3.58
CA GLU A 165 18.26 7.88 4.02
C GLU A 165 18.87 6.47 3.96
N ILE A 166 18.17 5.45 4.50
CA ILE A 166 18.60 4.04 4.47
C ILE A 166 18.93 3.58 3.03
N ASN A 167 18.13 4.03 2.07
CA ASN A 167 18.31 3.68 0.66
C ASN A 167 19.21 4.63 -0.13
N LYS A 168 19.78 5.67 0.51
CA LYS A 168 20.65 6.69 -0.11
C LYS A 168 19.98 7.40 -1.29
N LEU A 169 18.75 7.89 -1.08
CA LEU A 169 17.90 8.52 -2.08
C LEU A 169 17.45 9.94 -1.71
N THR A 170 18.14 10.60 -0.79
CA THR A 170 17.80 11.95 -0.28
C THR A 170 17.80 13.03 -1.35
N ASN A 171 18.49 12.81 -2.47
CA ASN A 171 18.49 13.73 -3.63
C ASN A 171 17.36 13.44 -4.63
N ASN A 172 16.59 12.37 -4.43
CA ASN A 172 15.56 11.90 -5.35
C ASN A 172 14.16 11.92 -4.74
N VAL A 173 14.03 11.55 -3.46
CA VAL A 173 12.75 11.47 -2.75
C VAL A 173 12.68 12.60 -1.73
N PHE A 174 11.60 13.36 -1.81
CA PHE A 174 11.33 14.52 -0.97
C PHE A 174 10.05 14.28 -0.18
N PRO A 175 10.13 13.71 1.04
CA PRO A 175 8.96 13.51 1.90
C PRO A 175 8.37 14.86 2.33
N ILE A 176 7.04 14.96 2.35
CA ILE A 176 6.29 16.16 2.76
C ILE A 176 5.16 15.73 3.70
N LEU A 177 5.13 16.31 4.90
CA LEU A 177 4.04 16.10 5.85
C LEU A 177 2.87 17.02 5.53
N GLY A 178 1.68 16.48 5.35
CA GLY A 178 0.44 17.24 5.19
C GLY A 178 -0.60 16.57 4.31
N ASP A 179 -1.76 17.22 4.19
CA ASP A 179 -2.81 16.82 3.26
C ASP A 179 -2.45 17.24 1.84
N ALA A 180 -2.54 16.32 0.90
CA ALA A 180 -2.24 16.58 -0.51
C ALA A 180 -3.12 17.70 -1.11
N LYS A 181 -4.38 17.86 -0.66
CA LYS A 181 -5.27 18.96 -1.06
C LYS A 181 -4.75 20.34 -0.64
N GLU A 182 -3.95 20.40 0.43
CA GLU A 182 -3.34 21.64 0.90
C GLU A 182 -1.94 21.87 0.35
N ILE A 183 -1.13 20.79 0.29
CA ILE A 183 0.27 20.87 -0.13
C ILE A 183 0.39 21.16 -1.62
N ILE A 184 -0.41 20.49 -2.46
CA ILE A 184 -0.29 20.62 -3.92
C ILE A 184 -0.55 22.06 -4.38
N PRO A 185 -1.66 22.73 -4.03
CA PRO A 185 -1.91 24.10 -4.50
C PRO A 185 -0.83 25.10 -4.06
N LYS A 186 -0.24 24.90 -2.89
CA LYS A 186 0.75 25.82 -2.29
C LYS A 186 2.16 25.61 -2.82
N ASN A 187 2.57 24.33 -3.04
CA ASN A 187 3.97 23.99 -3.20
C ASN A 187 4.29 23.19 -4.47
N LEU A 188 3.32 22.45 -5.03
CA LEU A 188 3.57 21.44 -6.07
C LEU A 188 2.66 21.62 -7.31
N ARG A 189 2.00 22.79 -7.44
CA ARG A 189 1.11 23.06 -8.58
C ARG A 189 1.90 23.13 -9.88
N GLY A 190 1.48 22.35 -10.87
CA GLY A 190 2.01 22.43 -12.24
C GLY A 190 3.47 22.00 -12.39
N ILE A 191 4.01 21.14 -11.49
CA ILE A 191 5.40 20.69 -11.56
C ILE A 191 5.56 19.24 -12.00
N ALA A 192 4.52 18.41 -11.85
CA ALA A 192 4.60 16.98 -12.06
C ALA A 192 4.37 16.59 -13.52
N THR A 193 5.04 15.54 -13.96
CA THR A 193 4.74 14.81 -15.20
C THR A 193 3.90 13.57 -14.93
N ARG A 194 3.89 13.13 -13.66
CA ARG A 194 3.20 11.92 -13.22
C ARG A 194 2.70 12.04 -11.78
N VAL A 195 1.55 11.44 -11.52
CA VAL A 195 0.91 11.42 -10.19
C VAL A 195 0.58 9.99 -9.79
N LEU A 196 0.83 9.66 -8.52
CA LEU A 196 0.38 8.41 -7.91
C LEU A 196 -0.66 8.72 -6.84
N MET A 197 -1.78 7.98 -6.90
CA MET A 197 -2.90 8.11 -5.98
C MET A 197 -3.21 6.75 -5.32
N PRO A 198 -2.28 6.14 -4.53
CA PRO A 198 -2.43 4.78 -4.01
C PRO A 198 -3.32 4.70 -2.75
N LEU A 199 -4.43 5.45 -2.71
CA LEU A 199 -5.43 5.47 -1.65
C LEU A 199 -6.83 5.16 -2.22
N PRO A 200 -7.15 3.88 -2.49
CA PRO A 200 -8.32 3.51 -3.28
C PRO A 200 -9.67 3.91 -2.68
N GLU A 201 -9.75 4.12 -1.36
CA GLU A 201 -10.98 4.53 -0.68
C GLU A 201 -11.32 6.01 -0.91
N LYS A 202 -10.32 6.86 -1.12
CA LYS A 202 -10.48 8.33 -1.18
C LYS A 202 -9.91 8.96 -2.46
N ALA A 203 -9.22 8.21 -3.32
CA ALA A 203 -8.52 8.77 -4.48
C ALA A 203 -9.42 9.66 -5.34
N LYS A 204 -10.70 9.28 -5.51
CA LYS A 204 -11.69 10.07 -6.26
C LYS A 204 -11.82 11.51 -5.77
N GLU A 205 -11.77 11.72 -4.45
CA GLU A 205 -11.89 13.06 -3.84
C GLU A 205 -10.66 13.95 -4.09
N PHE A 206 -9.58 13.37 -4.58
CA PHE A 206 -8.28 14.03 -4.79
C PHE A 206 -7.91 14.19 -6.27
N VAL A 207 -8.79 13.82 -7.19
CA VAL A 207 -8.51 13.87 -8.64
C VAL A 207 -8.13 15.27 -9.07
N ASP A 208 -8.91 16.29 -8.68
CA ASP A 208 -8.64 17.71 -9.00
C ASP A 208 -7.25 18.13 -8.50
N SER A 209 -6.91 17.77 -7.27
CA SER A 209 -5.59 18.08 -6.70
C SER A 209 -4.47 17.37 -7.46
N GLY A 210 -4.67 16.10 -7.83
CA GLY A 210 -3.73 15.34 -8.65
C GLY A 210 -3.48 16.00 -10.00
N VAL A 211 -4.56 16.35 -10.72
CA VAL A 211 -4.47 17.01 -12.03
C VAL A 211 -3.83 18.40 -11.89
N ASN A 212 -4.13 19.16 -10.85
CA ASN A 212 -3.52 20.47 -10.58
C ASN A 212 -2.01 20.40 -10.31
N SER A 213 -1.48 19.26 -9.92
CA SER A 213 -0.02 19.07 -9.77
C SER A 213 0.68 18.88 -11.11
N LEU A 214 -0.03 18.46 -12.16
CA LEU A 214 0.54 18.19 -13.48
C LEU A 214 0.89 19.48 -14.23
N VAL A 215 1.98 19.47 -14.97
CA VAL A 215 2.38 20.55 -15.88
C VAL A 215 1.29 20.77 -16.94
N ASN A 216 0.70 21.95 -16.96
CA ASN A 216 -0.41 22.30 -17.86
C ASN A 216 -1.60 21.32 -17.79
N SER A 217 -1.80 20.69 -16.64
CA SER A 217 -2.80 19.63 -16.42
C SER A 217 -2.66 18.42 -17.36
N LYS A 218 -1.45 18.13 -17.87
CA LYS A 218 -1.14 17.02 -18.77
C LYS A 218 -0.11 16.08 -18.18
N GLY A 219 -0.30 14.78 -18.37
CA GLY A 219 0.61 13.76 -17.86
C GLY A 219 -0.11 12.49 -17.48
N ILE A 220 0.55 11.64 -16.71
CA ILE A 220 0.03 10.32 -16.31
C ILE A 220 -0.42 10.33 -14.85
N VAL A 221 -1.59 9.78 -14.59
CA VAL A 221 -2.12 9.53 -13.25
C VAL A 221 -2.30 8.04 -13.04
N HIS A 222 -1.69 7.48 -12.01
CA HIS A 222 -1.98 6.13 -11.53
C HIS A 222 -3.07 6.21 -10.46
N TYR A 223 -4.29 5.99 -10.88
CA TYR A 223 -5.48 6.08 -10.05
C TYR A 223 -5.85 4.73 -9.47
N PHE A 224 -5.81 4.59 -8.15
CA PHE A 224 -6.24 3.39 -7.45
C PHE A 224 -7.67 3.58 -6.97
N ALA A 225 -8.51 2.55 -7.14
CA ALA A 225 -9.87 2.54 -6.63
C ALA A 225 -10.29 1.16 -6.13
N HIS A 226 -11.39 1.12 -5.40
CA HIS A 226 -12.10 -0.11 -5.09
C HIS A 226 -13.38 -0.19 -5.91
N VAL A 227 -13.63 -1.35 -6.51
CA VAL A 227 -14.84 -1.60 -7.29
C VAL A 227 -15.52 -2.91 -6.88
N GLY A 228 -16.85 -2.88 -6.81
CA GLY A 228 -17.67 -4.08 -6.64
C GLY A 228 -17.90 -4.74 -7.99
N ALA A 229 -17.77 -6.08 -8.07
CA ALA A 229 -18.06 -6.86 -9.28
C ALA A 229 -18.25 -8.34 -8.96
N GLU A 230 -19.02 -9.06 -9.78
CA GLU A 230 -19.24 -10.50 -9.59
C GLU A 230 -17.98 -11.34 -9.81
N ASN A 231 -17.09 -10.87 -10.69
CA ASN A 231 -15.85 -11.54 -11.04
C ASN A 231 -14.81 -10.54 -11.55
N LYS A 232 -13.58 -10.99 -11.73
CA LYS A 232 -12.45 -10.15 -12.16
C LYS A 232 -12.67 -9.48 -13.53
N LYS A 233 -13.40 -10.12 -14.47
CA LYS A 233 -13.69 -9.53 -15.78
C LYS A 233 -14.66 -8.34 -15.62
N ASN A 234 -15.69 -8.51 -14.83
CA ASN A 234 -16.66 -7.44 -14.53
C ASN A 234 -16.02 -6.31 -13.72
N ALA A 235 -15.01 -6.62 -12.90
CA ALA A 235 -14.25 -5.60 -12.17
C ALA A 235 -13.53 -4.62 -13.10
N ILE A 236 -13.01 -5.08 -14.25
CA ILE A 236 -12.43 -4.18 -15.26
C ILE A 236 -13.50 -3.24 -15.84
N GLN A 237 -14.70 -3.75 -16.13
CA GLN A 237 -15.80 -2.94 -16.64
C GLN A 237 -16.24 -1.88 -15.61
N SER A 238 -16.40 -2.29 -14.34
CA SER A 238 -16.70 -1.36 -13.23
C SER A 238 -15.61 -0.31 -13.07
N ALA A 239 -14.33 -0.70 -13.24
CA ALA A 239 -13.19 0.22 -13.16
C ALA A 239 -13.17 1.25 -14.29
N ILE A 240 -13.56 0.88 -15.52
CA ILE A 240 -13.70 1.83 -16.62
C ILE A 240 -14.75 2.88 -16.26
N LEU A 241 -15.91 2.45 -15.78
CA LEU A 241 -17.01 3.36 -15.42
C LEU A 241 -16.60 4.30 -14.27
N ASP A 242 -15.97 3.75 -13.21
CA ASP A 242 -15.50 4.55 -12.06
C ASP A 242 -14.44 5.58 -12.48
N THR A 243 -13.45 5.16 -13.27
CA THR A 243 -12.38 6.04 -13.75
C THR A 243 -12.93 7.13 -14.65
N THR A 244 -13.79 6.79 -15.63
CA THR A 244 -14.42 7.76 -16.52
C THR A 244 -15.24 8.80 -15.74
N ALA A 245 -16.01 8.35 -14.73
CA ALA A 245 -16.78 9.25 -13.88
C ALA A 245 -15.90 10.12 -12.97
N SER A 246 -14.73 9.61 -12.54
CA SER A 246 -13.82 10.35 -11.67
C SER A 246 -13.01 11.41 -12.41
N PHE A 247 -12.72 11.21 -13.70
CA PHE A 247 -11.97 12.15 -14.55
C PHE A 247 -12.84 12.86 -15.58
N GLY A 248 -14.19 12.80 -15.47
CA GLY A 248 -15.12 13.30 -16.48
C GLY A 248 -14.99 14.79 -16.81
N ASP A 249 -14.47 15.60 -15.88
CA ASP A 249 -14.24 17.04 -16.10
C ASP A 249 -12.91 17.33 -16.83
N PHE A 250 -12.12 16.30 -17.11
CA PHE A 250 -10.81 16.44 -17.76
C PHE A 250 -10.76 15.63 -19.06
N ASN A 251 -10.06 16.18 -20.06
CA ASN A 251 -9.78 15.44 -21.28
C ASN A 251 -8.75 14.36 -21.01
N HIS A 252 -9.16 13.09 -21.09
CA HIS A 252 -8.31 11.97 -20.68
C HIS A 252 -8.47 10.73 -21.54
N ILE A 253 -7.43 9.88 -21.52
CA ILE A 253 -7.41 8.55 -22.12
C ILE A 253 -7.03 7.53 -21.05
N ILE A 254 -7.83 6.50 -20.88
CA ILE A 254 -7.47 5.35 -20.03
C ILE A 254 -6.52 4.46 -20.82
N ARG A 255 -5.22 4.49 -20.49
CA ARG A 255 -4.19 3.72 -21.18
C ARG A 255 -4.19 2.25 -20.78
N ASN A 256 -4.47 1.96 -19.52
CA ASN A 256 -4.50 0.62 -18.98
C ASN A 256 -5.38 0.56 -17.73
N ILE A 257 -6.03 -0.58 -17.51
CA ILE A 257 -6.71 -0.91 -16.24
C ILE A 257 -6.36 -2.33 -15.85
N ARG A 258 -6.10 -2.55 -14.57
CA ARG A 258 -5.86 -3.89 -14.05
C ARG A 258 -6.43 -4.08 -12.66
N VAL A 259 -6.83 -5.30 -12.37
CA VAL A 259 -7.15 -5.74 -11.02
C VAL A 259 -5.85 -6.07 -10.30
N VAL A 260 -5.58 -5.34 -9.23
CA VAL A 260 -4.40 -5.52 -8.37
C VAL A 260 -4.61 -6.76 -7.49
N ARG A 261 -5.76 -6.80 -6.80
CA ARG A 261 -6.13 -7.91 -5.91
C ARG A 261 -7.63 -7.89 -5.58
N GLU A 262 -8.14 -8.99 -5.11
CA GLU A 262 -9.40 -9.06 -4.39
C GLU A 262 -9.17 -8.68 -2.92
N VAL A 263 -9.98 -7.77 -2.38
CA VAL A 263 -9.87 -7.26 -1.01
C VAL A 263 -11.01 -7.73 -0.11
N GLY A 264 -12.04 -8.31 -0.70
CA GLY A 264 -13.19 -8.92 -0.05
C GLY A 264 -14.04 -9.65 -1.08
N PRO A 265 -15.03 -10.43 -0.68
CA PRO A 265 -15.91 -11.13 -1.61
C PRO A 265 -16.52 -10.16 -2.62
N ARG A 266 -16.28 -10.39 -3.91
CA ARG A 266 -16.76 -9.54 -5.03
C ARG A 266 -16.33 -8.07 -4.92
N PHE A 267 -15.20 -7.79 -4.24
CA PHE A 267 -14.69 -6.45 -4.05
C PHE A 267 -13.20 -6.40 -4.40
N TYR A 268 -12.85 -5.57 -5.38
CA TYR A 268 -11.55 -5.59 -6.02
C TYR A 268 -10.84 -4.24 -5.89
N GLN A 269 -9.55 -4.28 -5.59
CA GLN A 269 -8.66 -3.14 -5.78
C GLN A 269 -8.16 -3.13 -7.21
N ILE A 270 -8.38 -2.01 -7.88
CA ILE A 270 -7.94 -1.77 -9.26
C ILE A 270 -6.92 -0.63 -9.30
N VAL A 271 -6.21 -0.55 -10.41
CA VAL A 271 -5.43 0.63 -10.81
C VAL A 271 -5.74 0.95 -12.27
N SER A 272 -5.98 2.23 -12.53
CA SER A 272 -6.12 2.81 -13.86
C SER A 272 -4.93 3.72 -14.16
N ASP A 273 -4.26 3.48 -15.29
CA ASP A 273 -3.23 4.37 -15.82
C ASP A 273 -3.93 5.36 -16.77
N VAL A 274 -4.14 6.59 -16.30
CA VAL A 274 -4.90 7.65 -16.98
C VAL A 274 -3.94 8.68 -17.53
N GLU A 275 -4.02 8.97 -18.81
CA GLU A 275 -3.29 10.06 -19.45
C GLU A 275 -4.19 11.27 -19.61
N LEU A 276 -3.80 12.42 -19.07
CA LEU A 276 -4.40 13.75 -19.23
C LEU A 276 -3.78 14.41 -20.47
N ILE A 277 -4.62 14.89 -21.42
CA ILE A 277 -4.20 15.41 -22.73
C ILE A 277 -4.64 16.85 -22.99
#